data_cb2fc1a73c8cd879af94178f54d5560f
#
_entry.id   cb2fc1a73c8cd879af94178f54d5560f
#
_cell.length_a   1.000
_cell.length_b   1.000
_cell.length_c   1.000
_cell.angle_alpha   90.00
_cell.angle_beta   90.00
_cell.angle_gamma   90.00
#
_symmetry.space_group_name_H-M   'P 1'
#
loop_
_entity.id
_entity.type
_entity.pdbx_description
1 polymer ?
#
loop_
_entity_poly.entity_id
_entity_poly.type
_entity_poly.pdbx_seq_one_letter_code
_entity_poly.pdbx_strand_id
1 'polypeptide(L)'
;MEYIRLTENMINVRLWSDFHRHQEVTKCWRKVNGEWVIIDNPFTEDWGEKEYEFLVKCLKNTVRTGGVVFGAFDDNRFVGFASAESSFFGEKYKYLELSSIHVTEERRGSGIGRQLFERISAWAREMGAQKLYISAHSSVESQSFYRAVGCREAEEYSRYHAEKEPCDCQLEFVL
;
A
#
# COMPACT_ATOMS: atom_id res chain seq x y z
N MET A 1 -2.46 7.72 -19.70
CA MET A 1 -2.29 7.00 -18.41
C MET A 1 -2.35 5.51 -18.67
N GLU A 2 -1.29 4.78 -18.38
CA GLU A 2 -1.20 3.33 -18.54
C GLU A 2 -0.95 2.66 -17.19
N TYR A 3 -1.51 1.47 -17.01
CA TYR A 3 -1.32 0.65 -15.82
C TYR A 3 -0.85 -0.73 -16.26
N ILE A 4 0.36 -1.11 -15.89
CA ILE A 4 0.95 -2.36 -16.32
C ILE A 4 1.43 -3.20 -15.13
N ARG A 5 1.40 -4.52 -15.30
CA ARG A 5 2.04 -5.44 -14.37
C ARG A 5 3.55 -5.40 -14.61
N LEU A 6 4.31 -5.04 -13.57
CA LEU A 6 5.76 -4.95 -13.65
C LEU A 6 6.40 -6.34 -13.53
N THR A 7 7.35 -6.61 -14.40
CA THR A 7 8.24 -7.76 -14.25
C THR A 7 9.44 -7.40 -13.39
N GLU A 8 10.15 -8.40 -12.87
CA GLU A 8 11.35 -8.18 -12.05
C GLU A 8 12.40 -7.29 -12.75
N ASN A 9 12.59 -7.48 -14.04
CA ASN A 9 13.58 -6.71 -14.84
C ASN A 9 13.20 -5.23 -15.00
N MET A 10 11.91 -4.91 -14.96
CA MET A 10 11.41 -3.52 -15.02
C MET A 10 11.62 -2.78 -13.69
N ILE A 11 11.68 -3.51 -12.58
CA ILE A 11 11.83 -2.95 -11.25
C ILE A 11 13.31 -2.69 -10.98
N ASN A 12 13.73 -1.42 -11.07
CA ASN A 12 15.09 -0.97 -10.78
C ASN A 12 15.06 0.47 -10.28
N VAL A 13 16.10 0.93 -9.61
CA VAL A 13 16.14 2.26 -8.96
C VAL A 13 15.86 3.42 -9.93
N ARG A 14 16.25 3.28 -11.20
CA ARG A 14 16.02 4.34 -12.22
C ARG A 14 14.53 4.57 -12.49
N LEU A 15 13.68 3.58 -12.22
CA LEU A 15 12.22 3.74 -12.37
C LEU A 15 11.67 4.84 -11.43
N TRP A 16 12.33 5.07 -10.30
CA TRP A 16 11.96 6.07 -9.29
C TRP A 16 12.71 7.42 -9.42
N SER A 17 13.46 7.67 -10.51
CA SER A 17 14.26 8.90 -10.66
C SER A 17 13.44 10.20 -10.55
N ASP A 18 12.20 10.17 -11.01
CA ASP A 18 11.27 11.30 -10.99
C ASP A 18 10.06 11.06 -10.06
N PHE A 19 10.19 10.12 -9.14
CA PHE A 19 9.12 9.77 -8.19
C PHE A 19 9.40 10.42 -6.84
N HIS A 20 8.48 11.26 -6.36
CA HIS A 20 8.62 11.96 -5.09
C HIS A 20 7.66 11.38 -4.06
N ARG A 21 8.21 10.67 -3.08
CA ARG A 21 7.48 10.19 -1.92
C ARG A 21 7.73 11.14 -0.75
N HIS A 22 7.08 12.28 -0.82
CA HIS A 22 7.05 13.28 0.25
C HIS A 22 5.66 13.32 0.87
N GLN A 23 5.58 13.42 2.20
CA GLN A 23 4.32 13.57 2.92
C GLN A 23 4.54 14.34 4.22
N GLU A 24 3.86 15.47 4.35
CA GLU A 24 3.72 16.16 5.62
C GLU A 24 2.50 15.60 6.35
N VAL A 25 2.74 15.01 7.52
CA VAL A 25 1.69 14.49 8.39
C VAL A 25 1.52 15.44 9.56
N THR A 26 0.30 15.82 9.86
CA THR A 26 -0.02 16.67 11.02
C THR A 26 -0.81 15.91 12.07
N LYS A 27 -1.65 14.98 11.66
CA LYS A 27 -2.55 14.22 12.53
C LYS A 27 -2.59 12.75 12.17
N CYS A 28 -2.70 11.92 13.20
CA CYS A 28 -2.76 10.48 13.05
C CYS A 28 -3.93 9.88 13.83
N TRP A 29 -4.44 8.76 13.34
CA TRP A 29 -5.36 7.93 14.09
C TRP A 29 -4.61 7.09 15.12
N ARG A 30 -5.21 6.95 16.31
CA ARG A 30 -4.71 6.07 17.39
C ARG A 30 -5.89 5.38 18.05
N LYS A 31 -5.67 4.16 18.49
CA LYS A 31 -6.67 3.43 19.27
C LYS A 31 -6.38 3.61 20.77
N VAL A 32 -7.25 4.30 21.47
CA VAL A 32 -7.12 4.59 22.90
C VAL A 32 -8.32 3.98 23.62
N ASN A 33 -8.07 3.06 24.54
CA ASN A 33 -9.12 2.33 25.27
C ASN A 33 -10.18 1.68 24.37
N GLY A 34 -9.73 1.17 23.20
CA GLY A 34 -10.61 0.51 22.24
C GLY A 34 -11.31 1.45 21.24
N GLU A 35 -11.21 2.75 21.40
CA GLU A 35 -11.82 3.75 20.52
C GLU A 35 -10.78 4.43 19.63
N TRP A 36 -11.15 4.69 18.37
CA TRP A 36 -10.31 5.41 17.43
C TRP A 36 -10.45 6.93 17.65
N VAL A 37 -9.31 7.58 17.90
CA VAL A 37 -9.21 9.04 18.11
C VAL A 37 -8.15 9.62 17.16
N ILE A 38 -8.31 10.88 16.79
CA ILE A 38 -7.31 11.64 16.05
C ILE A 38 -6.46 12.43 17.03
N ILE A 39 -5.15 12.28 16.93
CA ILE A 39 -4.17 13.03 17.74
C ILE A 39 -3.28 13.90 16.85
N ASP A 40 -2.77 14.98 17.40
CA ASP A 40 -1.70 15.76 16.76
C ASP A 40 -0.40 14.96 16.84
N ASN A 41 0.20 14.72 15.69
CA ASN A 41 1.45 13.98 15.55
C ASN A 41 2.19 14.47 14.29
N PRO A 42 2.77 15.68 14.34
CA PRO A 42 3.43 16.27 13.18
C PRO A 42 4.78 15.61 12.88
N PHE A 43 4.97 15.17 11.65
CA PHE A 43 6.24 14.70 11.11
C PHE A 43 6.22 14.75 9.59
N THR A 44 7.41 14.66 8.99
CA THR A 44 7.56 14.58 7.54
C THR A 44 8.18 13.24 7.15
N GLU A 45 7.61 12.59 6.17
CA GLU A 45 8.21 11.45 5.48
C GLU A 45 8.71 11.91 4.11
N ASP A 46 9.98 11.70 3.87
CA ASP A 46 10.63 12.03 2.60
C ASP A 46 11.61 10.91 2.24
N TRP A 47 11.35 10.23 1.14
CA TRP A 47 12.16 9.10 0.72
C TRP A 47 13.31 9.53 -0.15
N GLY A 48 14.51 9.09 0.21
CA GLY A 48 15.72 9.27 -0.55
C GLY A 48 16.17 7.99 -1.27
N GLU A 49 17.39 8.00 -1.75
CA GLU A 49 18.00 6.90 -2.53
C GLU A 49 17.97 5.57 -1.77
N LYS A 50 18.26 5.57 -0.47
CA LYS A 50 18.31 4.36 0.35
C LYS A 50 16.95 3.69 0.51
N GLU A 51 15.89 4.48 0.68
CA GLU A 51 14.52 4.01 0.78
C GLU A 51 14.07 3.39 -0.55
N TYR A 52 14.40 4.01 -1.68
CA TYR A 52 14.11 3.46 -3.00
C TYR A 52 14.93 2.19 -3.32
N GLU A 53 16.18 2.12 -2.93
CA GLU A 53 16.98 0.89 -3.04
C GLU A 53 16.37 -0.27 -2.25
N PHE A 54 15.94 0.01 -1.02
CA PHE A 54 15.26 -0.97 -0.18
C PHE A 54 13.91 -1.40 -0.80
N LEU A 55 13.10 -0.44 -1.24
CA LEU A 55 11.83 -0.70 -1.91
C LEU A 55 12.01 -1.60 -3.15
N VAL A 56 13.00 -1.30 -4.00
CA VAL A 56 13.29 -2.11 -5.19
C VAL A 56 13.60 -3.56 -4.82
N LYS A 57 14.35 -3.80 -3.74
CA LYS A 57 14.63 -5.16 -3.25
C LYS A 57 13.34 -5.86 -2.80
N CYS A 58 12.48 -5.16 -2.05
CA CYS A 58 11.18 -5.69 -1.60
C CYS A 58 10.28 -6.04 -2.79
N LEU A 59 10.09 -5.13 -3.74
CA LEU A 59 9.22 -5.35 -4.89
C LEU A 59 9.71 -6.47 -5.81
N LYS A 60 11.02 -6.60 -6.01
CA LYS A 60 11.59 -7.75 -6.72
C LYS A 60 11.30 -9.05 -5.99
N ASN A 61 11.43 -9.07 -4.67
CA ASN A 61 11.09 -10.25 -3.88
C ASN A 61 9.61 -10.60 -4.02
N THR A 62 8.71 -9.61 -3.93
CA THR A 62 7.27 -9.80 -4.16
C THR A 62 7.00 -10.52 -5.48
N VAL A 63 7.61 -10.06 -6.58
CA VAL A 63 7.45 -10.69 -7.90
C VAL A 63 8.05 -12.11 -7.93
N ARG A 64 9.24 -12.32 -7.35
CA ARG A 64 9.90 -13.64 -7.29
C ARG A 64 9.11 -14.68 -6.52
N THR A 65 8.41 -14.26 -5.47
CA THR A 65 7.59 -15.13 -4.62
C THR A 65 6.16 -15.32 -5.15
N GLY A 66 5.85 -14.83 -6.35
CA GLY A 66 4.56 -15.02 -7.00
C GLY A 66 3.54 -13.93 -6.72
N GLY A 67 3.91 -12.89 -5.98
CA GLY A 67 3.09 -11.70 -5.80
C GLY A 67 3.01 -10.83 -7.05
N VAL A 68 2.42 -9.67 -6.94
CA VAL A 68 2.20 -8.76 -8.06
C VAL A 68 2.65 -7.34 -7.72
N VAL A 69 3.18 -6.66 -8.73
CA VAL A 69 3.43 -5.22 -8.70
C VAL A 69 2.78 -4.60 -9.94
N PHE A 70 1.90 -3.63 -9.74
CA PHE A 70 1.36 -2.79 -10.81
C PHE A 70 2.01 -1.42 -10.76
N GLY A 71 2.43 -0.91 -11.93
CA GLY A 71 2.92 0.44 -12.13
C GLY A 71 1.92 1.29 -12.92
N ALA A 72 1.82 2.56 -12.57
CA ALA A 72 1.07 3.58 -13.31
C ALA A 72 2.04 4.51 -14.03
N PHE A 73 1.81 4.75 -15.32
CA PHE A 73 2.63 5.61 -16.17
C PHE A 73 1.76 6.69 -16.84
N ASP A 74 2.26 7.91 -16.83
CA ASP A 74 1.70 9.06 -17.52
C ASP A 74 2.73 9.61 -18.49
N ASP A 75 2.47 9.51 -19.80
CA ASP A 75 3.42 9.88 -20.85
C ASP A 75 4.82 9.29 -20.62
N ASN A 76 4.90 7.98 -20.34
CA ASN A 76 6.10 7.22 -19.99
C ASN A 76 6.76 7.59 -18.64
N ARG A 77 6.24 8.56 -17.90
CA ARG A 77 6.72 8.87 -16.55
C ARG A 77 6.05 7.94 -15.54
N PHE A 78 6.82 7.31 -14.70
CA PHE A 78 6.32 6.49 -13.59
C PHE A 78 5.74 7.37 -12.50
N VAL A 79 4.46 7.20 -12.20
CA VAL A 79 3.71 8.11 -11.31
C VAL A 79 3.02 7.41 -10.15
N GLY A 80 3.02 6.09 -10.12
CA GLY A 80 2.41 5.32 -9.02
C GLY A 80 2.69 3.85 -9.12
N PHE A 81 2.56 3.15 -8.01
CA PHE A 81 2.63 1.69 -7.96
C PHE A 81 1.83 1.12 -6.80
N ALA A 82 1.48 -0.16 -6.91
CA ALA A 82 0.97 -0.96 -5.82
C ALA A 82 1.50 -2.39 -5.92
N SER A 83 1.68 -3.03 -4.76
CA SER A 83 2.14 -4.41 -4.66
C SER A 83 1.28 -5.22 -3.70
N ALA A 84 1.14 -6.52 -4.00
CA ALA A 84 0.51 -7.48 -3.10
C ALA A 84 1.30 -8.77 -3.06
N GLU A 85 1.36 -9.36 -1.87
CA GLU A 85 2.06 -10.62 -1.62
C GLU A 85 1.17 -11.81 -1.99
N SER A 86 1.81 -12.94 -2.35
CA SER A 86 1.10 -14.16 -2.78
C SER A 86 0.77 -15.13 -1.65
N SER A 87 1.35 -14.92 -0.47
CA SER A 87 1.19 -15.82 0.66
C SER A 87 -0.13 -15.58 1.38
N PHE A 88 -0.99 -16.58 1.40
CA PHE A 88 -2.23 -16.53 2.17
C PHE A 88 -1.96 -16.62 3.67
N PHE A 89 -2.76 -15.91 4.43
CA PHE A 89 -2.80 -15.99 5.88
C PHE A 89 -4.22 -15.77 6.42
N GLY A 90 -4.38 -15.81 7.75
CA GLY A 90 -5.64 -15.72 8.44
C GLY A 90 -6.19 -17.08 8.84
N GLU A 91 -6.97 -17.11 9.92
CA GLU A 91 -7.59 -18.35 10.44
C GLU A 91 -9.04 -18.47 9.94
N LYS A 92 -9.77 -17.38 9.94
CA LYS A 92 -11.18 -17.33 9.56
C LYS A 92 -11.37 -17.01 8.07
N TYR A 93 -10.53 -16.14 7.53
CA TYR A 93 -10.60 -15.70 6.14
C TYR A 93 -9.28 -15.91 5.42
N LYS A 94 -9.33 -16.05 4.09
CA LYS A 94 -8.15 -16.09 3.23
C LYS A 94 -7.76 -14.66 2.86
N TYR A 95 -6.76 -14.13 3.55
CA TYR A 95 -6.19 -12.82 3.25
C TYR A 95 -5.01 -12.92 2.29
N LEU A 96 -4.86 -11.92 1.43
CA LEU A 96 -3.60 -11.52 0.80
C LEU A 96 -3.25 -10.10 1.23
N GLU A 97 -1.98 -9.83 1.42
CA GLU A 97 -1.48 -8.52 1.85
C GLU A 97 -1.36 -7.57 0.66
N LEU A 98 -1.98 -6.38 0.73
CA LEU A 98 -1.56 -5.21 -0.03
C LEU A 98 -0.35 -4.62 0.68
N SER A 99 0.85 -4.90 0.18
CA SER A 99 2.11 -4.54 0.87
C SER A 99 2.58 -3.11 0.60
N SER A 100 2.19 -2.52 -0.54
CA SER A 100 2.50 -1.11 -0.85
C SER A 100 1.49 -0.51 -1.81
N ILE A 101 1.20 0.78 -1.63
CA ILE A 101 0.50 1.60 -2.61
C ILE A 101 0.95 3.06 -2.47
N HIS A 102 1.54 3.60 -3.53
CA HIS A 102 2.06 4.96 -3.53
C HIS A 102 1.81 5.65 -4.87
N VAL A 103 1.58 6.95 -4.79
CA VAL A 103 1.48 7.85 -5.95
C VAL A 103 2.43 9.02 -5.69
N THR A 104 3.21 9.40 -6.70
CA THR A 104 4.11 10.54 -6.60
C THR A 104 3.32 11.79 -6.19
N GLU A 105 3.93 12.65 -5.39
CA GLU A 105 3.26 13.76 -4.72
C GLU A 105 2.43 14.60 -5.69
N GLU A 106 3.01 14.98 -6.83
CA GLU A 106 2.39 15.88 -7.81
C GLU A 106 1.18 15.29 -8.52
N ARG A 107 0.96 13.97 -8.39
CA ARG A 107 -0.13 13.24 -9.06
C ARG A 107 -1.16 12.68 -8.09
N ARG A 108 -1.06 12.98 -6.80
CA ARG A 108 -2.08 12.60 -5.81
C ARG A 108 -3.40 13.30 -6.10
N GLY A 109 -4.50 12.71 -5.65
CA GLY A 109 -5.85 13.25 -5.88
C GLY A 109 -6.39 13.06 -7.30
N SER A 110 -5.63 12.49 -8.24
CA SER A 110 -6.02 12.27 -9.64
C SER A 110 -6.67 10.90 -9.91
N GLY A 111 -6.96 10.11 -8.87
CA GLY A 111 -7.58 8.79 -8.99
C GLY A 111 -6.62 7.62 -9.25
N ILE A 112 -5.32 7.88 -9.44
CA ILE A 112 -4.30 6.85 -9.73
C ILE A 112 -4.28 5.77 -8.64
N GLY A 113 -4.27 6.17 -7.35
CA GLY A 113 -4.29 5.22 -6.24
C GLY A 113 -5.49 4.29 -6.26
N ARG A 114 -6.69 4.80 -6.57
CA ARG A 114 -7.91 3.99 -6.71
C ARG A 114 -7.76 2.96 -7.83
N GLN A 115 -7.26 3.37 -8.98
CA GLN A 115 -7.04 2.48 -10.13
C GLN A 115 -6.01 1.38 -9.84
N LEU A 116 -4.96 1.69 -9.09
CA LEU A 116 -3.99 0.71 -8.62
C LEU A 116 -4.61 -0.27 -7.62
N PHE A 117 -5.39 0.23 -6.66
CA PHE A 117 -6.11 -0.58 -5.68
C PHE A 117 -7.10 -1.55 -6.33
N GLU A 118 -7.84 -1.10 -7.34
CA GLU A 118 -8.78 -1.94 -8.10
C GLU A 118 -8.07 -3.08 -8.83
N ARG A 119 -6.86 -2.84 -9.37
CA ARG A 119 -6.05 -3.89 -10.04
C ARG A 119 -5.51 -4.92 -9.07
N ILE A 120 -5.04 -4.48 -7.91
CA ILE A 120 -4.64 -5.40 -6.83
C ILE A 120 -5.83 -6.24 -6.38
N SER A 121 -7.00 -5.61 -6.20
CA SER A 121 -8.22 -6.32 -5.79
C SER A 121 -8.66 -7.36 -6.83
N ALA A 122 -8.59 -7.02 -8.12
CA ALA A 122 -8.89 -7.96 -9.20
C ALA A 122 -7.92 -9.17 -9.18
N TRP A 123 -6.61 -8.91 -9.09
CA TRP A 123 -5.60 -9.95 -8.98
C TRP A 123 -5.81 -10.84 -7.75
N ALA A 124 -6.09 -10.25 -6.60
CA ALA A 124 -6.33 -11.01 -5.37
C ALA A 124 -7.56 -11.93 -5.47
N ARG A 125 -8.63 -11.48 -6.16
CA ARG A 125 -9.80 -12.34 -6.46
C ARG A 125 -9.41 -13.52 -7.36
N GLU A 126 -8.62 -13.28 -8.40
CA GLU A 126 -8.13 -14.33 -9.31
C GLU A 126 -7.26 -15.36 -8.56
N MET A 127 -6.50 -14.92 -7.56
CA MET A 127 -5.73 -15.78 -6.67
C MET A 127 -6.61 -16.59 -5.69
N GLY A 128 -7.88 -16.24 -5.54
CA GLY A 128 -8.81 -16.92 -4.63
C GLY A 128 -8.81 -16.38 -3.20
N ALA A 129 -8.34 -15.16 -2.99
CA ALA A 129 -8.46 -14.47 -1.72
C ALA A 129 -9.92 -14.07 -1.45
N GLN A 130 -10.28 -14.00 -0.18
CA GLN A 130 -11.59 -13.49 0.27
C GLN A 130 -11.50 -12.01 0.66
N LYS A 131 -10.33 -11.61 1.15
CA LYS A 131 -10.08 -10.24 1.61
C LYS A 131 -8.64 -9.82 1.30
N LEU A 132 -8.45 -8.51 1.06
CA LEU A 132 -7.15 -7.88 1.19
C LEU A 132 -6.93 -7.45 2.63
N TYR A 133 -5.70 -7.58 3.11
CA TYR A 133 -5.23 -7.06 4.38
C TYR A 133 -4.28 -5.90 4.15
N ILE A 134 -4.39 -4.86 4.94
CA ILE A 134 -3.56 -3.67 4.83
C ILE A 134 -3.07 -3.25 6.22
N SER A 135 -1.75 -3.31 6.47
CA SER A 135 -1.16 -2.54 7.57
C SER A 135 -0.97 -1.13 7.05
N ALA A 136 -1.86 -0.24 7.46
CA ALA A 136 -2.02 1.06 6.84
C ALA A 136 -1.45 2.17 7.71
N HIS A 137 -0.60 3.01 7.12
CA HIS A 137 -0.10 4.22 7.78
C HIS A 137 -1.24 5.01 8.42
N SER A 138 -1.07 5.42 9.68
CA SER A 138 -2.14 5.98 10.50
C SER A 138 -2.46 7.45 10.26
N SER A 139 -1.77 8.13 9.33
CA SER A 139 -2.09 9.52 8.97
C SER A 139 -3.54 9.66 8.51
N VAL A 140 -4.15 10.80 8.80
CA VAL A 140 -5.54 11.09 8.42
C VAL A 140 -5.72 10.99 6.90
N GLU A 141 -4.73 11.41 6.12
CA GLU A 141 -4.73 11.36 4.66
C GLU A 141 -4.76 9.91 4.15
N SER A 142 -3.87 9.05 4.67
CA SER A 142 -3.83 7.63 4.28
C SER A 142 -5.13 6.90 4.66
N GLN A 143 -5.63 7.15 5.86
CA GLN A 143 -6.88 6.56 6.32
C GLN A 143 -8.10 7.05 5.50
N SER A 144 -8.10 8.30 5.07
CA SER A 144 -9.13 8.85 4.18
C SER A 144 -9.15 8.14 2.82
N PHE A 145 -7.97 7.86 2.27
CA PHE A 145 -7.86 7.09 1.03
C PHE A 145 -8.42 5.68 1.19
N TYR A 146 -8.01 4.93 2.23
CA TYR A 146 -8.47 3.56 2.42
C TYR A 146 -9.97 3.48 2.69
N ARG A 147 -10.54 4.40 3.45
CA ARG A 147 -11.99 4.50 3.64
C ARG A 147 -12.73 4.80 2.33
N ALA A 148 -12.19 5.69 1.51
CA ALA A 148 -12.78 6.05 0.22
C ALA A 148 -12.79 4.90 -0.81
N VAL A 149 -11.86 3.94 -0.70
CA VAL A 149 -11.87 2.73 -1.53
C VAL A 149 -12.66 1.58 -0.90
N GLY A 150 -13.22 1.75 0.31
CA GLY A 150 -14.11 0.79 0.97
C GLY A 150 -13.43 -0.12 2.00
N CYS A 151 -12.21 0.20 2.42
CA CYS A 151 -11.56 -0.51 3.51
C CYS A 151 -12.21 -0.17 4.86
N ARG A 152 -12.17 -1.12 5.75
CA ARG A 152 -12.62 -1.01 7.15
C ARG A 152 -11.59 -1.63 8.09
N GLU A 153 -11.75 -1.46 9.39
CA GLU A 153 -10.94 -2.15 10.39
C GLU A 153 -11.03 -3.67 10.17
N ALA A 154 -9.88 -4.34 10.21
CA ALA A 154 -9.82 -5.78 10.01
C ALA A 154 -10.54 -6.53 11.13
N GLU A 155 -11.35 -7.52 10.77
CA GLU A 155 -12.00 -8.42 11.73
C GLU A 155 -10.99 -9.36 12.41
N GLU A 156 -9.92 -9.69 11.68
CA GLU A 156 -8.87 -10.60 12.12
C GLU A 156 -7.53 -9.89 11.98
N TYR A 157 -6.93 -9.51 13.12
CA TYR A 157 -5.63 -8.85 13.13
C TYR A 157 -4.51 -9.85 12.90
N SER A 158 -3.65 -9.56 11.92
CA SER A 158 -2.40 -10.27 11.77
C SER A 158 -1.44 -9.84 12.88
N ARG A 159 -1.09 -10.77 13.75
CA ARG A 159 -0.14 -10.52 14.83
C ARG A 159 1.21 -10.03 14.30
N TYR A 160 1.69 -10.63 13.22
CA TYR A 160 2.94 -10.24 12.57
C TYR A 160 2.95 -8.75 12.18
N HIS A 161 1.89 -8.28 11.49
CA HIS A 161 1.81 -6.88 11.05
C HIS A 161 1.63 -5.91 12.23
N ALA A 162 0.75 -6.25 13.16
CA ALA A 162 0.48 -5.42 14.32
C ALA A 162 1.70 -5.25 15.26
N GLU A 163 2.55 -6.27 15.39
CA GLU A 163 3.78 -6.20 16.16
C GLU A 163 4.90 -5.45 15.41
N LYS A 164 4.98 -5.61 14.08
CA LYS A 164 5.98 -4.95 13.24
C LYS A 164 5.71 -3.44 13.11
N GLU A 165 4.46 -3.07 12.93
CA GLU A 165 4.01 -1.69 12.69
C GLU A 165 2.91 -1.31 13.72
N PRO A 166 3.27 -1.13 15.01
CA PRO A 166 2.28 -1.00 16.09
C PRO A 166 1.45 0.30 16.02
N CYS A 167 1.89 1.27 15.24
CA CYS A 167 1.16 2.53 15.02
C CYS A 167 0.24 2.48 13.80
N ASP A 168 0.35 1.45 12.97
CA ASP A 168 -0.48 1.31 11.77
C ASP A 168 -1.90 0.86 12.10
N CYS A 169 -2.83 1.31 11.28
CA CYS A 169 -4.21 0.84 11.33
C CYS A 169 -4.32 -0.46 10.53
N GLN A 170 -4.79 -1.51 11.20
CA GLN A 170 -4.97 -2.82 10.57
C GLN A 170 -6.33 -2.84 9.87
N LEU A 171 -6.30 -2.83 8.55
CA LEU A 171 -7.50 -2.71 7.71
C LEU A 171 -7.71 -3.96 6.85
N GLU A 172 -8.96 -4.12 6.40
CA GLU A 172 -9.34 -5.12 5.42
C GLU A 172 -10.24 -4.53 4.34
N PHE A 173 -10.20 -5.16 3.18
CA PHE A 173 -11.15 -4.93 2.09
C PHE A 173 -11.75 -6.27 1.65
N VAL A 174 -13.07 -6.36 1.59
CA VAL A 174 -13.78 -7.58 1.13
C VAL A 174 -13.72 -7.62 -0.40
N LEU A 175 -13.24 -8.72 -0.95
CA LEU A 175 -13.04 -8.93 -2.37
C LEU A 175 -14.31 -9.42 -3.09
#